data_ee4d3abe8fa292ee8756081f83342f3d
#
_entry.id   ee4d3abe8fa292ee8756081f83342f3d
#
_cell.length_a   1.000
_cell.length_b   1.000
_cell.length_c   1.000
_cell.angle_alpha   90.00
_cell.angle_beta   90.00
_cell.angle_gamma   90.00
#
_symmetry.space_group_name_H-M   'P 1'
#
loop_
_entity.id
_entity.type
_entity.pdbx_description
1 polymer ?
#
loop_
_entity_poly.entity_id
_entity_poly.type
_entity_poly.pdbx_seq_one_letter_code
_entity_poly.pdbx_strand_id
1 'polypeptide(L)'
;MLSSSRALMILLLPALLAACDRQSPPKEQANAAISGEVAPTPGEATAEPKGEAAFNYKIDKSKAGTAAPDFVFQAPDGSDMTLQDFAGKPMLVNLWATWCAPCVAEMPTLDRVAAAHGAKGLAVLTISQDVQGAKAAGAFFAKHDLPHLKAYTDPDNRFGFSYATGVLPTTVLYDAQGKEMLRVIGAMDWEGAEARSLIDDALAS
;
A
#
# COMPACT_ATOMS: atom_id res chain seq x y z
N MET A 1 42.10 -45.97 -15.01
CA MET A 1 43.52 -45.67 -15.22
C MET A 1 43.76 -44.22 -14.86
N LEU A 2 44.64 -44.00 -13.86
CA LEU A 2 45.44 -42.85 -13.46
C LEU A 2 44.66 -41.55 -13.15
N SER A 3 44.48 -41.13 -11.88
CA SER A 3 45.45 -40.78 -10.82
C SER A 3 46.27 -39.51 -11.13
N SER A 4 46.05 -38.49 -10.29
CA SER A 4 47.00 -37.53 -9.69
C SER A 4 46.23 -36.37 -9.09
N SER A 5 46.07 -36.16 -7.81
CA SER A 5 46.95 -35.99 -6.66
C SER A 5 47.87 -34.74 -6.72
N ARG A 6 47.83 -33.98 -5.62
CA ARG A 6 48.73 -32.91 -5.12
C ARG A 6 48.26 -31.50 -5.43
N ALA A 7 48.36 -30.53 -4.54
CA ALA A 7 49.04 -30.45 -3.25
C ALA A 7 48.43 -29.34 -2.40
N LEU A 8 48.43 -29.63 -1.12
CA LEU A 8 48.28 -28.78 0.04
C LEU A 8 49.38 -27.69 0.06
N MET A 9 49.00 -26.41 0.26
CA MET A 9 49.93 -25.39 0.67
C MET A 9 49.30 -24.52 1.77
N ILE A 10 49.66 -24.93 2.99
CA ILE A 10 49.47 -24.19 4.24
C ILE A 10 50.54 -23.09 4.27
N LEU A 11 50.11 -21.85 4.45
CA LEU A 11 51.01 -20.77 4.89
C LEU A 11 50.40 -20.07 6.09
N LEU A 12 51.11 -20.25 7.19
CA LEU A 12 50.86 -19.70 8.52
C LEU A 12 51.49 -18.31 8.67
N LEU A 13 50.77 -17.43 9.38
CA LEU A 13 51.22 -16.38 10.34
C LEU A 13 51.85 -15.09 9.78
N PRO A 14 51.82 -13.94 10.56
CA PRO A 14 51.53 -13.83 12.01
C PRO A 14 50.52 -12.72 12.41
N ALA A 15 50.12 -12.81 13.65
CA ALA A 15 49.42 -11.82 14.46
C ALA A 15 50.27 -10.58 14.72
N LEU A 16 49.66 -9.40 14.69
CA LEU A 16 50.19 -8.18 15.31
C LEU A 16 49.10 -7.57 16.18
N LEU A 17 49.32 -7.67 17.46
CA LEU A 17 48.65 -6.93 18.53
C LEU A 17 49.21 -5.50 18.59
N ALA A 18 48.38 -4.51 18.58
CA ALA A 18 48.60 -3.17 19.12
C ALA A 18 47.24 -2.60 19.47
N ALA A 19 46.88 -2.56 20.70
CA ALA A 19 47.10 -1.58 21.75
C ALA A 19 46.14 -0.37 21.67
N CYS A 20 45.23 -0.39 22.63
CA CYS A 20 44.53 0.72 23.34
C CYS A 20 44.76 2.14 22.87
N ASP A 21 43.67 2.84 22.57
CA ASP A 21 43.57 4.19 23.11
C ASP A 21 42.13 4.47 23.58
N ARG A 22 42.07 4.78 24.88
CA ARG A 22 40.89 5.27 25.58
C ARG A 22 40.83 6.77 25.33
N GLN A 23 39.80 7.27 24.68
CA GLN A 23 39.46 8.69 24.79
C GLN A 23 38.11 8.86 25.46
N SER A 24 38.17 9.48 26.63
CA SER A 24 37.08 9.88 27.50
C SER A 24 36.20 10.96 26.90
N PRO A 25 34.93 11.08 27.30
CA PRO A 25 34.02 12.10 26.80
C PRO A 25 34.31 13.48 27.43
N PRO A 26 34.02 14.58 26.72
CA PRO A 26 34.08 15.91 27.30
C PRO A 26 32.83 16.20 28.14
N LYS A 27 33.13 16.87 29.24
CA LYS A 27 32.24 17.32 30.32
C LYS A 27 31.16 18.30 29.83
N GLU A 28 29.97 18.09 30.30
CA GLU A 28 29.02 18.98 30.94
C GLU A 28 29.31 20.50 30.83
N GLN A 29 28.42 21.22 30.20
CA GLN A 29 28.18 22.63 30.52
C GLN A 29 26.72 22.79 30.92
N ALA A 30 26.54 22.95 32.24
CA ALA A 30 25.35 23.49 32.85
C ALA A 30 25.34 24.99 32.64
N ASN A 31 24.21 25.56 32.26
CA ASN A 31 23.66 26.86 32.64
C ASN A 31 22.34 27.06 31.92
N ALA A 32 21.30 27.54 32.44
CA ALA A 32 20.86 28.25 33.63
C ALA A 32 19.32 28.21 33.58
N ALA A 33 18.74 28.10 34.71
CA ALA A 33 17.30 28.19 34.97
C ALA A 33 16.69 29.49 34.46
N ILE A 34 15.51 29.38 33.79
CA ILE A 34 14.47 30.41 33.92
C ILE A 34 13.20 29.67 34.34
N SER A 35 12.83 29.94 35.59
CA SER A 35 11.56 29.57 36.19
C SER A 35 10.40 30.27 35.49
N GLY A 36 9.44 29.51 35.09
CA GLY A 36 8.15 29.98 34.58
C GLY A 36 7.14 28.85 34.79
N GLU A 37 6.78 28.66 36.07
CA GLU A 37 5.71 27.77 36.50
C GLU A 37 4.39 28.35 36.04
N VAL A 38 3.74 27.74 35.06
CA VAL A 38 2.31 27.89 34.82
C VAL A 38 1.72 26.48 34.86
N ALA A 39 1.07 26.18 35.96
CA ALA A 39 0.28 25.00 36.14
C ALA A 39 -0.87 24.97 35.11
N PRO A 40 -1.12 23.89 34.41
CA PRO A 40 -2.36 23.74 33.67
C PRO A 40 -3.48 23.35 34.62
N THR A 41 -4.50 24.15 34.62
CA THR A 41 -5.81 23.92 35.22
C THR A 41 -6.41 22.61 34.68
N PRO A 42 -6.94 21.71 35.53
CA PRO A 42 -7.68 20.55 35.06
C PRO A 42 -9.11 20.99 34.70
N GLY A 43 -9.39 21.02 33.43
CA GLY A 43 -10.73 21.33 32.96
C GLY A 43 -10.81 21.23 31.43
N GLU A 44 -11.55 20.23 31.00
CA GLU A 44 -12.12 20.04 29.70
C GLU A 44 -11.38 19.07 28.76
N ALA A 45 -11.42 17.81 29.17
CA ALA A 45 -11.29 16.69 28.22
C ALA A 45 -12.67 16.45 27.61
N THR A 46 -12.96 17.04 26.44
CA THR A 46 -13.97 16.56 25.52
C THR A 46 -13.75 17.19 24.16
N ALA A 47 -12.87 16.62 23.39
CA ALA A 47 -12.95 16.63 21.94
C ALA A 47 -12.31 15.33 21.50
N GLU A 48 -13.13 14.31 21.26
CA GLU A 48 -12.76 13.27 20.33
C GLU A 48 -12.32 13.97 19.04
N PRO A 49 -11.13 13.69 18.50
CA PRO A 49 -10.84 14.15 17.16
C PRO A 49 -11.74 13.36 16.23
N LYS A 50 -12.89 13.89 15.86
CA LYS A 50 -13.49 13.67 14.56
C LYS A 50 -12.55 14.34 13.54
N GLY A 51 -11.33 13.83 13.44
CA GLY A 51 -10.47 14.08 12.33
C GLY A 51 -11.00 13.20 11.21
N GLU A 52 -11.79 13.77 10.30
CA GLU A 52 -11.78 13.33 8.91
C GLU A 52 -10.31 13.26 8.55
N ALA A 53 -9.79 12.05 8.37
CA ALA A 53 -8.48 11.87 7.76
C ALA A 53 -8.58 12.63 6.45
N ALA A 54 -7.83 13.74 6.33
CA ALA A 54 -7.93 14.59 5.17
C ALA A 54 -7.43 13.76 3.99
N PHE A 55 -8.35 13.17 3.23
CA PHE A 55 -8.05 12.43 2.03
C PHE A 55 -7.38 13.40 1.05
N ASN A 56 -6.19 13.05 0.61
CA ASN A 56 -5.42 13.86 -0.32
C ASN A 56 -5.10 13.02 -1.56
N TYR A 57 -5.61 13.47 -2.70
CA TYR A 57 -5.49 12.75 -3.97
C TYR A 57 -5.41 13.72 -5.15
N LYS A 58 -4.97 13.18 -6.28
CA LYS A 58 -5.00 13.83 -7.59
C LYS A 58 -5.67 12.89 -8.59
N ILE A 59 -6.56 13.44 -9.41
CA ILE A 59 -7.13 12.72 -10.57
C ILE A 59 -6.24 12.97 -11.78
N ASP A 60 -5.83 11.88 -12.45
CA ASP A 60 -5.04 11.91 -13.67
C ASP A 60 -5.77 11.14 -14.79
N LYS A 61 -6.06 11.84 -15.89
CA LYS A 61 -6.69 11.28 -17.10
C LYS A 61 -5.73 11.12 -18.27
N SER A 62 -4.44 11.31 -18.05
CA SER A 62 -3.41 11.29 -19.11
C SER A 62 -3.28 9.92 -19.81
N LYS A 63 -3.77 8.86 -19.18
CA LYS A 63 -3.77 7.48 -19.67
C LYS A 63 -5.15 6.97 -20.11
N ALA A 64 -6.15 7.85 -20.18
CA ALA A 64 -7.48 7.44 -20.61
C ALA A 64 -7.45 6.76 -21.99
N GLY A 65 -8.22 5.68 -22.11
CA GLY A 65 -8.26 4.82 -23.32
C GLY A 65 -7.19 3.73 -23.40
N THR A 66 -6.19 3.73 -22.48
CA THR A 66 -5.18 2.65 -22.40
C THR A 66 -5.84 1.35 -21.94
N ALA A 67 -5.48 0.23 -22.57
CA ALA A 67 -5.98 -1.08 -22.13
C ALA A 67 -5.45 -1.45 -20.75
N ALA A 68 -6.28 -2.13 -19.96
CA ALA A 68 -5.86 -2.73 -18.69
C ALA A 68 -4.70 -3.71 -18.93
N PRO A 69 -3.69 -3.73 -18.05
CA PRO A 69 -2.59 -4.68 -18.18
C PRO A 69 -3.07 -6.12 -17.98
N ASP A 70 -2.36 -7.06 -18.55
CA ASP A 70 -2.63 -8.51 -18.52
C ASP A 70 -1.78 -9.26 -17.49
N PHE A 71 -1.29 -8.58 -16.48
CA PHE A 71 -0.48 -9.20 -15.43
C PHE A 71 -1.30 -10.14 -14.58
N VAL A 72 -0.66 -11.25 -14.20
CA VAL A 72 -1.20 -12.19 -13.24
C VAL A 72 -1.05 -11.61 -11.83
N PHE A 73 -2.12 -11.68 -11.06
CA PHE A 73 -2.16 -11.48 -9.62
C PHE A 73 -2.89 -12.66 -8.95
N GLN A 74 -2.83 -12.78 -7.65
CA GLN A 74 -3.37 -13.92 -6.94
C GLN A 74 -4.66 -13.58 -6.21
N ALA A 75 -5.64 -14.47 -6.33
CA ALA A 75 -6.85 -14.46 -5.52
C ALA A 75 -6.57 -14.94 -4.08
N PRO A 76 -7.51 -14.74 -3.12
CA PRO A 76 -7.33 -15.16 -1.73
C PRO A 76 -7.09 -16.67 -1.53
N ASP A 77 -7.55 -17.50 -2.46
CA ASP A 77 -7.35 -18.96 -2.47
C ASP A 77 -6.02 -19.39 -3.14
N GLY A 78 -5.23 -18.41 -3.60
CA GLY A 78 -3.95 -18.62 -4.28
C GLY A 78 -4.07 -18.91 -5.77
N SER A 79 -5.27 -18.89 -6.36
CA SER A 79 -5.42 -19.05 -7.81
C SER A 79 -4.94 -17.79 -8.55
N ASP A 80 -4.36 -18.02 -9.73
CA ASP A 80 -3.94 -16.96 -10.63
C ASP A 80 -5.14 -16.30 -11.31
N MET A 81 -5.13 -14.98 -11.37
CA MET A 81 -6.14 -14.14 -12.03
C MET A 81 -5.48 -13.01 -12.82
N THR A 82 -6.24 -12.47 -13.75
CA THR A 82 -5.90 -11.27 -14.53
C THR A 82 -7.07 -10.30 -14.51
N LEU A 83 -6.88 -9.05 -14.95
CA LEU A 83 -8.00 -8.12 -15.08
C LEU A 83 -8.99 -8.54 -16.17
N GLN A 84 -8.57 -9.38 -17.14
CA GLN A 84 -9.42 -9.94 -18.19
C GLN A 84 -10.49 -10.89 -17.64
N ASP A 85 -10.29 -11.48 -16.45
CA ASP A 85 -11.30 -12.32 -15.79
C ASP A 85 -12.53 -11.51 -15.35
N PHE A 86 -12.43 -10.19 -15.37
CA PHE A 86 -13.52 -9.25 -15.07
C PHE A 86 -14.06 -8.57 -16.33
N ALA A 87 -13.69 -9.04 -17.54
CA ALA A 87 -14.16 -8.46 -18.80
C ALA A 87 -15.68 -8.30 -18.87
N GLY A 88 -16.15 -7.20 -19.43
CA GLY A 88 -17.56 -6.84 -19.50
C GLY A 88 -18.10 -6.15 -18.23
N LYS A 89 -17.25 -5.87 -17.27
CA LYS A 89 -17.60 -5.12 -16.05
C LYS A 89 -16.64 -3.94 -15.89
N PRO A 90 -17.13 -2.76 -15.51
CA PRO A 90 -16.26 -1.69 -15.05
C PRO A 90 -15.50 -2.14 -13.80
N MET A 91 -14.25 -1.70 -13.67
CA MET A 91 -13.38 -2.12 -12.57
C MET A 91 -12.82 -0.89 -11.84
N LEU A 92 -12.79 -0.99 -10.52
CA LEU A 92 -12.03 -0.10 -9.63
C LEU A 92 -10.87 -0.93 -9.09
N VAL A 93 -9.66 -0.69 -9.61
CA VAL A 93 -8.43 -1.41 -9.24
C VAL A 93 -7.62 -0.54 -8.30
N ASN A 94 -7.59 -0.89 -7.03
CA ASN A 94 -6.88 -0.16 -5.98
C ASN A 94 -5.61 -0.90 -5.58
N LEU A 95 -4.46 -0.25 -5.72
CA LEU A 95 -3.17 -0.73 -5.22
C LEU A 95 -2.92 -0.18 -3.82
N TRP A 96 -2.65 -1.07 -2.90
CA TRP A 96 -2.47 -0.75 -1.49
C TRP A 96 -1.43 -1.64 -0.82
N ALA A 97 -1.08 -1.36 0.44
CA ALA A 97 -0.26 -2.24 1.26
C ALA A 97 -0.63 -2.10 2.75
N THR A 98 -0.36 -3.13 3.55
CA THR A 98 -0.67 -3.15 4.98
C THR A 98 0.07 -2.10 5.80
N TRP A 99 1.24 -1.68 5.35
CA TRP A 99 2.08 -0.62 5.96
C TRP A 99 1.74 0.79 5.47
N CYS A 100 0.83 0.93 4.51
CA CYS A 100 0.43 2.21 3.93
C CYS A 100 -0.75 2.79 4.72
N ALA A 101 -0.50 3.70 5.66
CA ALA A 101 -1.53 4.26 6.52
C ALA A 101 -2.69 4.94 5.75
N PRO A 102 -2.46 5.78 4.70
CA PRO A 102 -3.56 6.35 3.92
C PRO A 102 -4.36 5.28 3.16
N CYS A 103 -3.72 4.18 2.70
CA CYS A 103 -4.43 3.06 2.09
C CYS A 103 -5.40 2.41 3.08
N VAL A 104 -4.92 2.13 4.29
CA VAL A 104 -5.73 1.52 5.35
C VAL A 104 -6.92 2.41 5.71
N ALA A 105 -6.74 3.73 5.71
CA ALA A 105 -7.80 4.69 6.03
C ALA A 105 -8.95 4.69 5.00
N GLU A 106 -8.68 4.42 3.71
CA GLU A 106 -9.72 4.39 2.67
C GLU A 106 -10.43 3.03 2.54
N MET A 107 -9.86 1.93 3.06
CA MET A 107 -10.43 0.58 2.89
C MET A 107 -11.90 0.46 3.33
N PRO A 108 -12.35 1.05 4.45
CA PRO A 108 -13.76 0.98 4.83
C PRO A 108 -14.69 1.64 3.81
N THR A 109 -14.26 2.72 3.14
CA THR A 109 -15.07 3.38 2.12
C THR A 109 -15.12 2.55 0.82
N LEU A 110 -14.02 1.90 0.46
CA LEU A 110 -13.96 0.93 -0.65
C LEU A 110 -14.87 -0.29 -0.40
N ASP A 111 -14.91 -0.80 0.83
CA ASP A 111 -15.80 -1.91 1.19
C ASP A 111 -17.28 -1.54 1.00
N ARG A 112 -17.65 -0.32 1.42
CA ARG A 112 -19.03 0.18 1.22
C ARG A 112 -19.37 0.40 -0.25
N VAL A 113 -18.40 0.84 -1.06
CA VAL A 113 -18.57 0.90 -2.53
C VAL A 113 -18.79 -0.50 -3.12
N ALA A 114 -18.00 -1.48 -2.71
CA ALA A 114 -18.17 -2.86 -3.16
C ALA A 114 -19.55 -3.41 -2.78
N ALA A 115 -20.03 -3.14 -1.56
CA ALA A 115 -21.38 -3.48 -1.11
C ALA A 115 -22.49 -2.83 -1.96
N ALA A 116 -22.36 -1.53 -2.23
CA ALA A 116 -23.41 -0.74 -2.89
C ALA A 116 -23.49 -0.96 -4.41
N HIS A 117 -22.35 -1.25 -5.05
CA HIS A 117 -22.24 -1.27 -6.51
C HIS A 117 -21.85 -2.63 -7.09
N GLY A 118 -21.43 -3.60 -6.29
CA GLY A 118 -21.07 -4.95 -6.76
C GLY A 118 -22.24 -5.64 -7.49
N ALA A 119 -23.45 -5.57 -6.96
CA ALA A 119 -24.66 -6.10 -7.61
C ALA A 119 -25.05 -5.35 -8.89
N LYS A 120 -24.56 -4.10 -9.08
CA LYS A 120 -24.75 -3.30 -10.28
C LYS A 120 -23.68 -3.57 -11.35
N GLY A 121 -22.73 -4.46 -11.07
CA GLY A 121 -21.69 -4.88 -12.00
C GLY A 121 -20.31 -4.30 -11.77
N LEU A 122 -20.10 -3.37 -10.81
CA LEU A 122 -18.76 -2.86 -10.51
C LEU A 122 -17.89 -3.94 -9.85
N ALA A 123 -16.73 -4.21 -10.40
CA ALA A 123 -15.69 -5.02 -9.76
C ALA A 123 -14.75 -4.12 -8.94
N VAL A 124 -14.72 -4.29 -7.62
CA VAL A 124 -13.76 -3.59 -6.75
C VAL A 124 -12.63 -4.56 -6.39
N LEU A 125 -11.42 -4.26 -6.87
CA LEU A 125 -10.24 -5.11 -6.76
C LEU A 125 -9.17 -4.41 -5.93
N THR A 126 -9.05 -4.79 -4.66
CA THR A 126 -7.99 -4.28 -3.78
C THR A 126 -6.78 -5.21 -3.83
N ILE A 127 -5.75 -4.81 -4.61
CA ILE A 127 -4.58 -5.63 -4.89
C ILE A 127 -3.40 -5.18 -4.02
N SER A 128 -3.07 -6.01 -3.02
CA SER A 128 -1.96 -5.74 -2.11
C SER A 128 -0.61 -5.84 -2.82
N GLN A 129 0.25 -4.86 -2.56
CA GLN A 129 1.64 -4.79 -3.02
C GLN A 129 2.63 -5.25 -1.93
N ASP A 130 2.13 -5.89 -0.87
CA ASP A 130 3.00 -6.45 0.17
C ASP A 130 3.84 -7.60 -0.41
N VAL A 131 5.16 -7.53 -0.26
CA VAL A 131 6.09 -8.62 -0.69
C VAL A 131 5.82 -9.96 0.00
N GLN A 132 5.12 -9.96 1.13
CA GLN A 132 4.68 -11.18 1.81
C GLN A 132 3.35 -11.73 1.24
N GLY A 133 2.78 -11.05 0.25
CA GLY A 133 1.59 -11.49 -0.50
C GLY A 133 0.42 -11.87 0.41
N ALA A 134 -0.18 -13.03 0.15
CA ALA A 134 -1.36 -13.52 0.85
C ALA A 134 -1.20 -13.61 2.38
N LYS A 135 0.03 -13.80 2.90
CA LYS A 135 0.27 -13.84 4.35
C LYS A 135 -0.01 -12.48 5.00
N ALA A 136 0.49 -11.39 4.41
CA ALA A 136 0.27 -10.04 4.94
C ALA A 136 -1.17 -9.58 4.72
N ALA A 137 -1.67 -9.65 3.49
CA ALA A 137 -3.03 -9.26 3.13
C ALA A 137 -4.09 -10.06 3.90
N GLY A 138 -3.95 -11.39 3.98
CA GLY A 138 -4.86 -12.25 4.72
C GLY A 138 -4.90 -11.93 6.21
N ALA A 139 -3.75 -11.68 6.84
CA ALA A 139 -3.69 -11.28 8.25
C ALA A 139 -4.34 -9.90 8.49
N PHE A 140 -4.25 -8.99 7.54
CA PHE A 140 -4.94 -7.70 7.58
C PHE A 140 -6.46 -7.89 7.51
N PHE A 141 -6.96 -8.58 6.50
CA PHE A 141 -8.39 -8.83 6.33
C PHE A 141 -9.01 -9.60 7.50
N ALA A 142 -8.27 -10.50 8.16
CA ALA A 142 -8.72 -11.20 9.35
C ALA A 142 -8.94 -10.29 10.58
N LYS A 143 -8.33 -9.10 10.59
CA LYS A 143 -8.43 -8.12 11.69
C LYS A 143 -9.41 -7.00 11.42
N HIS A 144 -9.75 -6.77 10.17
CA HIS A 144 -10.61 -5.67 9.73
C HIS A 144 -11.91 -6.23 9.17
N ASP A 145 -13.03 -5.62 9.55
CA ASP A 145 -14.36 -6.01 9.08
C ASP A 145 -14.61 -5.40 7.69
N LEU A 146 -14.19 -6.13 6.64
CA LEU A 146 -14.27 -5.72 5.23
C LEU A 146 -14.90 -6.85 4.40
N PRO A 147 -16.18 -7.20 4.67
CA PRO A 147 -16.80 -8.42 4.13
C PRO A 147 -17.03 -8.40 2.62
N HIS A 148 -17.02 -7.23 1.97
CA HIS A 148 -17.30 -7.08 0.54
C HIS A 148 -16.04 -6.97 -0.32
N LEU A 149 -14.86 -6.80 0.30
CA LEU A 149 -13.57 -6.80 -0.37
C LEU A 149 -12.90 -8.17 -0.33
N LYS A 150 -11.94 -8.38 -1.23
CA LYS A 150 -11.14 -9.60 -1.28
C LYS A 150 -9.64 -9.26 -1.21
N ALA A 151 -8.90 -10.12 -0.52
CA ALA A 151 -7.46 -9.97 -0.33
C ALA A 151 -6.68 -10.46 -1.56
N TYR A 152 -6.80 -9.77 -2.69
CA TYR A 152 -5.93 -10.01 -3.86
C TYR A 152 -4.50 -9.55 -3.58
N THR A 153 -3.51 -10.19 -4.24
CA THR A 153 -2.09 -9.88 -4.00
C THR A 153 -1.28 -9.88 -5.29
N ASP A 154 -0.33 -8.94 -5.37
CA ASP A 154 0.67 -8.80 -6.42
C ASP A 154 2.05 -8.60 -5.76
N PRO A 155 2.65 -9.68 -5.19
CA PRO A 155 3.89 -9.57 -4.43
C PRO A 155 5.09 -9.13 -5.27
N ASP A 156 5.03 -9.31 -6.58
CA ASP A 156 6.05 -8.85 -7.53
C ASP A 156 5.88 -7.36 -7.90
N ASN A 157 4.82 -6.71 -7.42
CA ASN A 157 4.51 -5.29 -7.66
C ASN A 157 4.45 -4.92 -9.16
N ARG A 158 3.95 -5.82 -10.00
CA ARG A 158 3.86 -5.63 -11.46
C ARG A 158 2.92 -4.48 -11.83
N PHE A 159 1.77 -4.39 -11.13
CA PHE A 159 0.83 -3.28 -11.31
C PHE A 159 1.44 -1.95 -10.89
N GLY A 160 2.13 -1.91 -9.74
CA GLY A 160 2.80 -0.70 -9.25
C GLY A 160 3.84 -0.18 -10.25
N PHE A 161 4.66 -1.06 -10.82
CA PHE A 161 5.62 -0.70 -11.86
C PHE A 161 4.95 -0.24 -13.16
N SER A 162 3.87 -0.90 -13.58
CA SER A 162 3.13 -0.56 -14.80
C SER A 162 2.41 0.79 -14.68
N TYR A 163 1.76 1.03 -13.55
CA TYR A 163 1.08 2.32 -13.33
C TYR A 163 2.06 3.46 -13.14
N ALA A 164 3.25 3.17 -12.65
CA ALA A 164 4.39 4.10 -12.55
C ALA A 164 4.08 5.42 -11.83
N THR A 165 3.15 5.39 -10.87
CA THR A 165 2.81 6.56 -10.06
C THR A 165 3.80 6.80 -8.92
N GLY A 166 4.45 5.72 -8.46
CA GLY A 166 5.38 5.74 -7.32
C GLY A 166 4.70 6.03 -5.97
N VAL A 167 3.36 6.03 -5.92
CA VAL A 167 2.56 6.41 -4.75
C VAL A 167 1.52 5.33 -4.45
N LEU A 168 1.32 5.03 -3.17
CA LEU A 168 0.18 4.26 -2.66
C LEU A 168 -0.68 5.16 -1.75
N PRO A 169 -2.01 5.00 -1.79
CA PRO A 169 -2.72 4.17 -2.76
C PRO A 169 -2.70 4.79 -4.16
N THR A 170 -2.83 3.95 -5.15
CA THR A 170 -3.17 4.34 -6.52
C THR A 170 -4.37 3.52 -6.97
N THR A 171 -5.43 4.20 -7.40
CA THR A 171 -6.64 3.55 -7.90
C THR A 171 -6.85 3.88 -9.36
N VAL A 172 -7.11 2.88 -10.19
CA VAL A 172 -7.41 3.04 -11.61
C VAL A 172 -8.85 2.57 -11.87
N LEU A 173 -9.65 3.44 -12.49
CA LEU A 173 -10.98 3.11 -12.99
C LEU A 173 -10.89 2.67 -14.45
N TYR A 174 -11.48 1.52 -14.75
CA TYR A 174 -11.64 0.97 -16.09
C TYR A 174 -13.12 0.88 -16.45
N ASP A 175 -13.43 1.13 -17.71
CA ASP A 175 -14.75 0.86 -18.29
C ASP A 175 -15.00 -0.64 -18.48
N ALA A 176 -16.21 -1.00 -18.93
CA ALA A 176 -16.58 -2.39 -19.19
C ALA A 176 -15.75 -3.05 -20.32
N GLN A 177 -15.11 -2.26 -21.17
CA GLN A 177 -14.23 -2.71 -22.24
C GLN A 177 -12.77 -2.87 -21.76
N GLY A 178 -12.50 -2.65 -20.47
CA GLY A 178 -11.16 -2.71 -19.88
C GLY A 178 -10.25 -1.57 -20.34
N LYS A 179 -10.83 -0.41 -20.68
CA LYS A 179 -10.07 0.81 -20.99
C LYS A 179 -9.99 1.70 -19.76
N GLU A 180 -8.81 2.20 -19.46
CA GLU A 180 -8.62 3.13 -18.38
C GLU A 180 -9.42 4.42 -18.62
N MET A 181 -10.20 4.82 -17.64
CA MET A 181 -10.93 6.09 -17.66
C MET A 181 -10.12 7.20 -16.99
N LEU A 182 -9.55 6.86 -15.83
CA LEU A 182 -8.72 7.78 -15.03
C LEU A 182 -7.96 7.02 -13.93
N ARG A 183 -7.03 7.73 -13.28
CA ARG A 183 -6.34 7.32 -12.05
C ARG A 183 -6.61 8.30 -10.92
N VAL A 184 -6.78 7.78 -9.72
CA VAL A 184 -6.72 8.53 -8.48
C VAL A 184 -5.40 8.19 -7.79
N ILE A 185 -4.54 9.18 -7.61
CA ILE A 185 -3.20 9.03 -7.00
C ILE A 185 -3.26 9.66 -5.62
N GLY A 186 -3.11 8.85 -4.58
CA GLY A 186 -3.36 9.20 -3.19
C GLY A 186 -4.71 8.71 -2.70
N ALA A 187 -4.97 8.86 -1.38
CA ALA A 187 -6.16 8.35 -0.73
C ALA A 187 -7.38 9.23 -0.97
N MET A 188 -8.51 8.61 -1.26
CA MET A 188 -9.80 9.25 -1.54
C MET A 188 -10.90 8.71 -0.61
N ASP A 189 -11.83 9.57 -0.21
CA ASP A 189 -13.10 9.12 0.34
C ASP A 189 -14.00 8.59 -0.79
N TRP A 190 -14.09 7.26 -0.90
CA TRP A 190 -14.85 6.61 -1.96
C TRP A 190 -16.37 6.72 -1.80
N GLU A 191 -16.84 7.28 -0.67
CA GLU A 191 -18.24 7.65 -0.47
C GLU A 191 -18.50 9.15 -0.72
N GLY A 192 -17.46 9.92 -1.00
CA GLY A 192 -17.57 11.34 -1.34
C GLY A 192 -18.35 11.59 -2.64
N ALA A 193 -18.83 12.82 -2.82
CA ALA A 193 -19.64 13.16 -3.99
C ALA A 193 -18.86 12.99 -5.31
N GLU A 194 -17.56 13.33 -5.32
CA GLU A 194 -16.71 13.18 -6.50
C GLU A 194 -16.50 11.70 -6.84
N ALA A 195 -16.20 10.84 -5.85
CA ALA A 195 -16.04 9.41 -6.07
C ALA A 195 -17.31 8.76 -6.62
N ARG A 196 -18.49 9.13 -6.08
CA ARG A 196 -19.77 8.64 -6.60
C ARG A 196 -19.97 9.00 -8.07
N SER A 197 -19.68 10.24 -8.46
CA SER A 197 -19.76 10.64 -9.87
C SER A 197 -18.85 9.82 -10.76
N LEU A 198 -17.60 9.56 -10.33
CA LEU A 198 -16.65 8.73 -11.10
C LEU A 198 -17.14 7.27 -11.24
N ILE A 199 -17.74 6.73 -10.18
CA ILE A 199 -18.29 5.36 -10.19
C ILE A 199 -19.52 5.28 -11.09
N ASP A 200 -20.41 6.27 -11.04
CA ASP A 200 -21.60 6.33 -11.89
C ASP A 200 -21.20 6.45 -13.36
N ASP A 201 -20.20 7.26 -13.70
CA ASP A 201 -19.64 7.36 -15.05
C ASP A 201 -19.07 6.00 -15.53
N ALA A 202 -18.38 5.27 -14.65
CA ALA A 202 -17.85 3.95 -14.99
C ALA A 202 -18.95 2.90 -15.20
N LEU A 203 -20.02 2.95 -14.43
CA LEU A 203 -21.18 2.05 -14.57
C LEU A 203 -22.00 2.33 -15.82
N ALA A 204 -21.92 3.55 -16.37
CA ALA A 204 -22.63 3.96 -17.59
C ALA A 204 -21.84 3.73 -18.88
N SER A 205 -20.57 3.28 -18.78
CA SER A 205 -19.62 3.16 -19.90
C SER A 205 -19.70 1.82 -20.67
#